data_fc76129d00c8c0ed8d9754a7d24e48ce
#
_entry.id   fc76129d00c8c0ed8d9754a7d24e48ce
#
_cell.length_a   1.000
_cell.length_b   1.000
_cell.length_c   1.000
_cell.angle_alpha   90.00
_cell.angle_beta   90.00
_cell.angle_gamma   90.00
#
_symmetry.space_group_name_H-M   'P 1'
#
loop_
_entity.id
_entity.type
_entity.pdbx_description
1 polymer ?
#
loop_
_entity_poly.entity_id
_entity_poly.type
_entity_poly.pdbx_seq_one_letter_code
_entity_poly.pdbx_strand_id
1 'polypeptide(L)'
;RIELTGSVSEFGGGALMNCMSLREVILHAAPPAPTCLPRLLGEYAGELDVRFDEHARLLFPEYVEELEDLSPAHIFQRRIHGAGYSYRQCFDGGVLNFRQYDAALSELLERHDFSVAARVAVRRLAVPFVLSDAAKAEYLTVLRTHGGNLAQSCAKAGETAALTFLLSLGVLSAADVDAACTSAREAEQTAALSVLLSAAGKTQSKGRAKSFEL
;
A
#
# COMPACT_ATOMS: atom_id res chain seq x y z
N ARG A 1 -15.57 -4.52 -0.43
CA ARG A 1 -15.33 -3.53 -1.48
C ARG A 1 -16.53 -2.61 -1.62
N ILE A 2 -16.27 -1.30 -1.82
CA ILE A 2 -17.27 -0.27 -2.14
C ILE A 2 -16.82 0.47 -3.40
N GLU A 3 -17.77 0.78 -4.29
CA GLU A 3 -17.55 1.63 -5.45
C GLU A 3 -18.43 2.88 -5.33
N LEU A 4 -17.83 4.05 -5.51
CA LEU A 4 -18.48 5.34 -5.33
C LEU A 4 -18.26 6.21 -6.57
N THR A 5 -19.32 6.88 -7.01
CA THR A 5 -19.20 7.90 -8.06
C THR A 5 -18.63 9.20 -7.49
N GLY A 6 -18.00 10.01 -8.32
CA GLY A 6 -17.48 11.33 -7.93
C GLY A 6 -18.55 12.32 -7.47
N SER A 7 -19.83 12.02 -7.71
CA SER A 7 -20.97 12.83 -7.25
C SER A 7 -21.32 12.63 -5.78
N VAL A 8 -20.81 11.57 -5.13
CA VAL A 8 -21.00 11.35 -3.69
C VAL A 8 -20.14 12.35 -2.93
N SER A 9 -20.77 13.31 -2.26
CA SER A 9 -20.08 14.38 -1.51
C SER A 9 -20.09 14.16 -0.01
N GLU A 10 -21.04 13.37 0.50
CA GLU A 10 -21.24 13.20 1.95
C GLU A 10 -21.40 11.73 2.33
N PHE A 11 -20.88 11.40 3.50
CA PHE A 11 -21.10 10.15 4.21
C PHE A 11 -21.80 10.45 5.53
N GLY A 12 -22.89 9.78 5.80
CA GLY A 12 -23.57 9.88 7.10
C GLY A 12 -22.77 9.22 8.20
N GLY A 13 -22.81 9.78 9.42
CA GLY A 13 -22.15 9.18 10.57
C GLY A 13 -22.61 7.74 10.81
N GLY A 14 -21.65 6.85 11.01
CA GLY A 14 -21.90 5.42 11.21
C GLY A 14 -22.21 4.63 9.94
N ALA A 15 -22.11 5.22 8.74
CA ALA A 15 -22.39 4.52 7.48
C ALA A 15 -21.50 3.27 7.27
N LEU A 16 -20.30 3.25 7.84
CA LEU A 16 -19.36 2.13 7.80
C LEU A 16 -19.29 1.35 9.13
N MET A 17 -20.22 1.59 10.05
CA MET A 17 -20.26 0.88 11.33
C MET A 17 -20.38 -0.63 11.08
N ASN A 18 -19.53 -1.42 11.75
CA ASN A 18 -19.44 -2.88 11.59
C ASN A 18 -19.02 -3.38 10.20
N CYS A 19 -18.54 -2.53 9.30
CA CYS A 19 -17.98 -2.95 8.00
C CYS A 19 -16.56 -3.54 8.15
N MET A 20 -16.34 -4.48 9.08
CA MET A 20 -15.02 -5.00 9.46
C MET A 20 -14.27 -5.70 8.31
N SER A 21 -14.98 -6.08 7.24
CA SER A 21 -14.40 -6.74 6.06
C SER A 21 -14.11 -5.78 4.89
N LEU A 22 -14.34 -4.48 5.07
CA LEU A 22 -14.02 -3.50 4.04
C LEU A 22 -12.49 -3.41 3.87
N ARG A 23 -12.00 -3.56 2.63
CA ARG A 23 -10.58 -3.51 2.29
C ARG A 23 -10.28 -2.65 1.07
N GLU A 24 -11.27 -2.41 0.22
CA GLU A 24 -11.08 -1.70 -1.05
C GLU A 24 -12.19 -0.68 -1.28
N VAL A 25 -11.80 0.51 -1.71
CA VAL A 25 -12.69 1.58 -2.16
C VAL A 25 -12.27 1.99 -3.57
N ILE A 26 -13.22 2.01 -4.50
CA ILE A 26 -13.03 2.54 -5.84
C ILE A 26 -13.82 3.85 -5.93
N LEU A 27 -13.11 4.91 -6.29
CA LEU A 27 -13.70 6.22 -6.55
C LEU A 27 -13.66 6.48 -8.06
N HIS A 28 -14.84 6.57 -8.65
CA HIS A 28 -15.00 6.98 -10.05
C HIS A 28 -14.87 8.50 -10.17
N ALA A 29 -13.65 8.98 -9.92
CA ALA A 29 -13.29 10.38 -9.96
C ALA A 29 -11.83 10.54 -10.35
N ALA A 30 -11.52 11.57 -11.12
CA ALA A 30 -10.14 11.91 -11.45
C ALA A 30 -9.58 12.89 -10.42
N PRO A 31 -8.45 12.58 -9.74
CA PRO A 31 -7.80 13.56 -8.88
C PRO A 31 -7.26 14.74 -9.76
N PRO A 32 -7.18 15.96 -9.24
CA PRO A 32 -7.32 16.35 -7.85
C PRO A 32 -8.72 16.83 -7.43
N ALA A 33 -9.78 16.26 -7.96
CA ALA A 33 -11.14 16.67 -7.60
C ALA A 33 -11.44 16.39 -6.11
N PRO A 34 -12.24 17.23 -5.43
CA PRO A 34 -12.76 16.95 -4.11
C PRO A 34 -13.63 15.68 -4.13
N THR A 35 -13.53 14.86 -3.11
CA THR A 35 -14.29 13.62 -2.98
C THR A 35 -14.83 13.42 -1.56
N CYS A 36 -15.73 12.45 -1.36
CA CYS A 36 -16.16 12.04 -0.03
C CYS A 36 -15.10 11.28 0.77
N LEU A 37 -13.92 11.02 0.18
CA LEU A 37 -12.87 10.19 0.78
C LEU A 37 -12.44 10.64 2.19
N PRO A 38 -12.24 11.93 2.50
CA PRO A 38 -11.86 12.35 3.85
C PRO A 38 -12.90 11.95 4.90
N ARG A 39 -14.19 12.07 4.57
CA ARG A 39 -15.28 11.68 5.46
C ARG A 39 -15.34 10.17 5.64
N LEU A 40 -15.19 9.41 4.54
CA LEU A 40 -15.14 7.95 4.59
C LEU A 40 -13.98 7.48 5.48
N LEU A 41 -12.79 8.05 5.31
CA LEU A 41 -11.61 7.74 6.08
C LEU A 41 -11.72 8.17 7.56
N GLY A 42 -12.52 9.18 7.87
CA GLY A 42 -12.85 9.58 9.25
C GLY A 42 -13.76 8.58 9.96
N GLU A 43 -14.60 7.86 9.21
CA GLU A 43 -15.51 6.84 9.76
C GLU A 43 -14.87 5.44 9.81
N TYR A 44 -13.74 5.22 9.16
CA TYR A 44 -13.12 3.91 9.05
C TYR A 44 -11.62 3.94 9.37
N ALA A 45 -11.26 3.38 10.52
CA ALA A 45 -9.87 3.35 10.99
C ALA A 45 -9.04 2.19 10.43
N GLY A 46 -9.68 1.16 9.85
CA GLY A 46 -8.99 0.00 9.27
C GLY A 46 -8.22 0.32 8.00
N GLU A 47 -7.39 -0.62 7.57
CA GLU A 47 -6.62 -0.49 6.32
C GLU A 47 -7.52 -0.47 5.08
N LEU A 48 -7.29 0.48 4.17
CA LEU A 48 -8.03 0.63 2.91
C LEU A 48 -7.10 0.81 1.72
N ASP A 49 -7.29 -0.02 0.68
CA ASP A 49 -6.76 0.18 -0.66
C ASP A 49 -7.74 1.08 -1.43
N VAL A 50 -7.33 2.28 -1.79
CA VAL A 50 -8.18 3.26 -2.47
C VAL A 50 -7.69 3.45 -3.89
N ARG A 51 -8.60 3.33 -4.85
CA ARG A 51 -8.33 3.51 -6.28
C ARG A 51 -9.18 4.65 -6.83
N PHE A 52 -8.53 5.55 -7.58
CA PHE A 52 -9.18 6.59 -8.37
C PHE A 52 -9.17 6.13 -9.83
N ASP A 53 -10.05 5.21 -10.18
CA ASP A 53 -10.06 4.52 -11.48
C ASP A 53 -8.64 4.06 -11.89
N GLU A 54 -8.16 4.47 -13.06
CA GLU A 54 -6.78 4.24 -13.54
C GLU A 54 -5.78 5.35 -13.15
N HIS A 55 -6.23 6.41 -12.46
CA HIS A 55 -5.41 7.60 -12.22
C HIS A 55 -4.46 7.47 -11.04
N ALA A 56 -4.91 6.87 -9.94
CA ALA A 56 -4.10 6.71 -8.74
C ALA A 56 -4.54 5.50 -7.91
N ARG A 57 -3.59 4.92 -7.19
CA ARG A 57 -3.84 3.85 -6.21
C ARG A 57 -3.04 4.10 -4.95
N LEU A 58 -3.71 4.07 -3.81
CA LEU A 58 -3.18 4.48 -2.52
C LEU A 58 -3.60 3.49 -1.45
N LEU A 59 -2.71 3.22 -0.51
CA LEU A 59 -3.02 2.46 0.69
C LEU A 59 -3.13 3.43 1.87
N PHE A 60 -4.27 3.43 2.53
CA PHE A 60 -4.44 4.11 3.81
C PHE A 60 -4.27 3.08 4.92
N PRO A 61 -3.16 3.09 5.67
CA PRO A 61 -2.91 2.15 6.75
C PRO A 61 -3.95 2.24 7.84
N GLU A 62 -4.10 1.18 8.62
CA GLU A 62 -4.91 1.21 9.82
C GLU A 62 -4.29 2.07 10.93
N TYR A 63 -5.11 2.54 11.84
CA TYR A 63 -4.71 3.11 13.11
C TYR A 63 -5.72 2.73 14.19
N VAL A 64 -5.28 2.81 15.42
CA VAL A 64 -6.14 2.60 16.58
C VAL A 64 -6.17 3.88 17.41
N GLU A 65 -7.36 4.29 17.81
CA GLU A 65 -7.58 5.40 18.71
C GLU A 65 -8.07 4.88 20.06
N GLU A 66 -7.33 5.20 21.11
CA GLU A 66 -7.67 4.85 22.48
C GLU A 66 -7.98 6.13 23.25
N LEU A 67 -9.10 6.11 23.97
CA LEU A 67 -9.47 7.15 24.92
C LEU A 67 -9.22 6.62 26.33
N GLU A 68 -8.21 7.18 26.98
CA GLU A 68 -7.89 6.86 28.38
C GLU A 68 -8.58 7.89 29.30
N ASP A 69 -9.42 7.41 30.21
CA ASP A 69 -10.01 8.25 31.26
C ASP A 69 -9.04 8.33 32.44
N LEU A 70 -8.45 9.49 32.64
CA LEU A 70 -7.57 9.79 33.77
C LEU A 70 -8.39 10.25 34.96
N SER A 71 -9.18 9.34 35.54
CA SER A 71 -9.92 9.60 36.78
C SER A 71 -8.98 9.95 37.95
N PRO A 72 -9.38 10.83 38.90
CA PRO A 72 -10.75 11.32 39.18
C PRO A 72 -11.15 12.64 38.48
N ALA A 73 -10.24 13.23 37.68
CA ALA A 73 -10.50 14.54 37.09
C ALA A 73 -11.33 14.47 35.78
N HIS A 74 -11.76 13.29 35.33
CA HIS A 74 -12.45 13.05 34.07
C HIS A 74 -11.76 13.70 32.86
N ILE A 75 -10.43 13.66 32.84
CA ILE A 75 -9.62 14.10 31.70
C ILE A 75 -9.46 12.93 30.78
N PHE A 76 -9.98 13.06 29.56
CA PHE A 76 -9.79 12.06 28.51
C PHE A 76 -8.49 12.35 27.75
N GLN A 77 -7.58 11.40 27.76
CA GLN A 77 -6.38 11.46 26.93
C GLN A 77 -6.60 10.60 25.68
N ARG A 78 -6.50 11.23 24.52
CA ARG A 78 -6.55 10.56 23.22
C ARG A 78 -5.15 10.06 22.87
N ARG A 79 -5.01 8.75 22.65
CA ARG A 79 -3.79 8.13 22.14
C ARG A 79 -4.05 7.54 20.76
N ILE A 80 -3.14 7.79 19.84
CA ILE A 80 -3.21 7.30 18.48
C ILE A 80 -2.03 6.35 18.26
N HIS A 81 -2.33 5.12 17.87
CA HIS A 81 -1.38 4.07 17.55
C HIS A 81 -1.44 3.75 16.05
N GLY A 82 -0.26 3.53 15.44
CA GLY A 82 -0.12 3.32 14.01
C GLY A 82 0.00 4.62 13.21
N ALA A 83 0.54 4.54 12.00
CA ALA A 83 0.76 5.70 11.13
C ALA A 83 -0.48 6.08 10.30
N GLY A 84 -1.53 5.26 10.32
CA GLY A 84 -2.72 5.46 9.47
C GLY A 84 -3.45 6.76 9.71
N TYR A 85 -3.32 7.35 10.90
CA TYR A 85 -3.91 8.66 11.21
C TYR A 85 -3.28 9.77 10.36
N SER A 86 -1.96 9.83 10.25
CA SER A 86 -1.24 10.85 9.47
C SER A 86 -1.61 10.79 7.99
N TYR A 87 -1.76 9.59 7.42
CA TYR A 87 -2.24 9.41 6.05
C TYR A 87 -3.65 9.97 5.84
N ARG A 88 -4.51 9.94 6.87
CA ARG A 88 -5.88 10.47 6.81
C ARG A 88 -5.94 11.99 6.93
N GLN A 89 -4.85 12.64 7.32
CA GLN A 89 -4.75 14.09 7.40
C GLN A 89 -4.25 14.73 6.09
N CYS A 90 -3.93 13.93 5.07
CA CYS A 90 -3.37 14.41 3.80
C CYS A 90 -4.43 14.99 2.85
N PHE A 91 -5.31 15.86 3.36
CA PHE A 91 -6.37 16.49 2.57
C PHE A 91 -6.46 17.98 2.81
N ASP A 92 -6.62 18.74 1.70
CA ASP A 92 -6.86 20.17 1.71
C ASP A 92 -8.25 20.46 1.12
N GLY A 93 -9.22 20.85 1.95
CA GLY A 93 -10.58 21.16 1.49
C GLY A 93 -11.29 20.00 0.75
N GLY A 94 -11.03 18.76 1.16
CA GLY A 94 -11.60 17.56 0.53
C GLY A 94 -10.79 17.02 -0.65
N VAL A 95 -9.73 17.70 -1.06
CA VAL A 95 -8.82 17.29 -2.13
C VAL A 95 -7.61 16.57 -1.52
N LEU A 96 -7.25 15.42 -2.07
CA LEU A 96 -6.08 14.68 -1.60
C LEU A 96 -4.78 15.41 -1.99
N ASN A 97 -3.94 15.67 -0.99
CA ASN A 97 -2.60 16.23 -1.16
C ASN A 97 -1.58 15.09 -1.30
N PHE A 98 -1.25 14.74 -2.54
CA PHE A 98 -0.31 13.64 -2.84
C PHE A 98 1.09 13.88 -2.26
N ARG A 99 1.55 15.13 -2.15
CA ARG A 99 2.85 15.44 -1.57
C ARG A 99 2.88 15.17 -0.06
N GLN A 100 1.82 15.53 0.66
CA GLN A 100 1.70 15.20 2.08
C GLN A 100 1.57 13.69 2.30
N TYR A 101 0.81 13.02 1.42
CA TYR A 101 0.70 11.56 1.44
C TYR A 101 2.07 10.89 1.27
N ASP A 102 2.87 11.33 0.29
CA ASP A 102 4.20 10.78 0.06
C ASP A 102 5.15 11.08 1.24
N ALA A 103 5.06 12.26 1.86
CA ALA A 103 5.84 12.62 3.04
C ALA A 103 5.49 11.80 4.31
N ALA A 104 4.27 11.31 4.43
CA ALA A 104 3.85 10.46 5.56
C ALA A 104 4.59 9.10 5.61
N LEU A 105 5.31 8.71 4.54
CA LEU A 105 6.15 7.51 4.51
C LEU A 105 7.20 7.52 5.63
N SER A 106 7.77 8.69 5.96
CA SER A 106 8.78 8.83 7.02
C SER A 106 8.29 8.31 8.37
N GLU A 107 7.02 8.54 8.72
CA GLU A 107 6.46 8.05 9.98
C GLU A 107 6.41 6.52 10.04
N LEU A 108 6.08 5.83 8.93
CA LEU A 108 6.12 4.37 8.86
C LEU A 108 7.55 3.84 9.08
N LEU A 109 8.53 4.52 8.51
CA LEU A 109 9.94 4.14 8.66
C LEU A 109 10.45 4.37 10.08
N GLU A 110 10.11 5.49 10.70
CA GLU A 110 10.45 5.80 12.10
C GLU A 110 9.82 4.81 13.08
N ARG A 111 8.60 4.34 12.80
CA ARG A 111 7.90 3.32 13.60
C ARG A 111 8.37 1.90 13.30
N HIS A 112 9.27 1.69 12.34
CA HIS A 112 9.70 0.37 11.87
C HIS A 112 8.57 -0.49 11.27
N ASP A 113 7.49 0.15 10.77
CA ASP A 113 6.36 -0.51 10.11
C ASP A 113 6.68 -0.83 8.64
N PHE A 114 7.82 -1.50 8.41
CA PHE A 114 8.37 -1.75 7.07
C PHE A 114 7.45 -2.56 6.16
N SER A 115 6.66 -3.46 6.73
CA SER A 115 5.67 -4.23 5.99
C SER A 115 4.58 -3.33 5.39
N VAL A 116 4.09 -2.38 6.17
CA VAL A 116 3.10 -1.38 5.73
C VAL A 116 3.73 -0.43 4.72
N ALA A 117 4.95 0.05 4.99
CA ALA A 117 5.69 0.94 4.08
C ALA A 117 5.90 0.29 2.70
N ALA A 118 6.25 -0.99 2.64
CA ALA A 118 6.39 -1.71 1.37
C ALA A 118 5.06 -1.84 0.61
N ARG A 119 3.94 -2.08 1.31
CA ARG A 119 2.61 -2.13 0.70
C ARG A 119 2.17 -0.76 0.17
N VAL A 120 2.41 0.33 0.92
CA VAL A 120 2.19 1.71 0.47
C VAL A 120 3.01 1.99 -0.79
N ALA A 121 4.30 1.67 -0.77
CA ALA A 121 5.21 1.89 -1.90
C ALA A 121 4.74 1.19 -3.18
N VAL A 122 4.33 -0.08 -3.10
CA VAL A 122 3.82 -0.83 -4.26
C VAL A 122 2.57 -0.18 -4.84
N ARG A 123 1.60 0.22 -4.00
CA ARG A 123 0.36 0.85 -4.49
C ARG A 123 0.66 2.18 -5.16
N ARG A 124 1.51 2.99 -4.52
CA ARG A 124 1.86 4.33 -5.02
C ARG A 124 2.67 4.30 -6.31
N LEU A 125 3.55 3.32 -6.47
CA LEU A 125 4.35 3.11 -7.68
C LEU A 125 3.57 2.45 -8.81
N ALA A 126 2.55 1.63 -8.51
CA ALA A 126 1.76 0.93 -9.53
C ALA A 126 0.96 1.89 -10.42
N VAL A 127 0.42 2.94 -9.84
CA VAL A 127 -0.35 3.98 -10.56
C VAL A 127 0.14 5.37 -10.08
N PRO A 128 1.30 5.83 -10.55
CA PRO A 128 1.90 7.08 -10.10
C PRO A 128 1.12 8.29 -10.65
N PHE A 129 0.61 9.12 -9.75
CA PHE A 129 -0.02 10.40 -10.07
C PHE A 129 0.65 11.50 -9.25
N VAL A 130 1.16 12.54 -9.93
CA VAL A 130 1.90 13.66 -9.29
C VAL A 130 2.98 13.13 -8.32
N LEU A 131 3.68 12.09 -8.72
CA LEU A 131 4.76 11.47 -7.94
C LEU A 131 6.09 12.14 -8.30
N SER A 132 6.73 12.80 -7.32
CA SER A 132 8.04 13.40 -7.51
C SER A 132 9.14 12.33 -7.64
N ASP A 133 10.24 12.67 -8.34
CA ASP A 133 11.39 11.76 -8.46
C ASP A 133 12.00 11.42 -7.10
N ALA A 134 12.01 12.38 -6.15
CA ALA A 134 12.48 12.15 -4.79
C ALA A 134 11.62 11.10 -4.07
N ALA A 135 10.31 11.29 -4.02
CA ALA A 135 9.39 10.33 -3.39
C ALA A 135 9.44 8.96 -4.08
N LYS A 136 9.55 8.92 -5.42
CA LYS A 136 9.74 7.68 -6.17
C LYS A 136 11.01 6.96 -5.75
N ALA A 137 12.12 7.67 -5.57
CA ALA A 137 13.38 7.09 -5.14
C ALA A 137 13.29 6.52 -3.71
N GLU A 138 12.58 7.20 -2.81
CA GLU A 138 12.34 6.71 -1.45
C GLU A 138 11.51 5.42 -1.47
N TYR A 139 10.40 5.37 -2.20
CA TYR A 139 9.58 4.15 -2.35
C TYR A 139 10.39 2.98 -2.94
N LEU A 140 11.21 3.23 -3.95
CA LEU A 140 12.08 2.20 -4.51
C LEU A 140 13.14 1.73 -3.50
N THR A 141 13.64 2.61 -2.64
CA THR A 141 14.57 2.25 -1.56
C THR A 141 13.90 1.34 -0.54
N VAL A 142 12.68 1.66 -0.11
CA VAL A 142 11.88 0.80 0.77
C VAL A 142 11.69 -0.59 0.17
N LEU A 143 11.37 -0.67 -1.13
CA LEU A 143 11.16 -1.95 -1.80
C LEU A 143 12.45 -2.75 -2.01
N ARG A 144 13.61 -2.09 -2.20
CA ARG A 144 14.90 -2.80 -2.26
C ARG A 144 15.25 -3.45 -0.92
N THR A 145 14.87 -2.82 0.19
CA THR A 145 15.22 -3.29 1.53
C THR A 145 14.17 -4.27 2.09
N HIS A 146 12.90 -4.03 1.82
CA HIS A 146 11.79 -4.75 2.46
C HIS A 146 10.85 -5.46 1.47
N GLY A 147 11.09 -5.33 0.17
CA GLY A 147 10.26 -5.92 -0.88
C GLY A 147 10.28 -7.46 -0.89
N GLY A 148 11.38 -8.07 -0.43
CA GLY A 148 11.48 -9.53 -0.31
C GLY A 148 10.40 -10.14 0.60
N ASN A 149 10.18 -9.53 1.77
CA ASN A 149 9.12 -9.96 2.70
C ASN A 149 7.72 -9.76 2.10
N LEU A 150 7.52 -8.66 1.38
CA LEU A 150 6.27 -8.41 0.67
C LEU A 150 6.05 -9.44 -0.45
N ALA A 151 7.09 -9.78 -1.22
CA ALA A 151 7.00 -10.81 -2.25
C ALA A 151 6.63 -12.18 -1.69
N GLN A 152 7.20 -12.58 -0.54
CA GLN A 152 6.82 -13.81 0.15
C GLN A 152 5.34 -13.79 0.60
N SER A 153 4.88 -12.66 1.17
CA SER A 153 3.48 -12.51 1.58
C SER A 153 2.53 -12.59 0.38
N CYS A 154 2.84 -11.90 -0.72
CA CYS A 154 2.07 -11.97 -1.97
C CYS A 154 2.08 -13.39 -2.57
N ALA A 155 3.22 -14.09 -2.47
CA ALA A 155 3.36 -15.46 -2.96
C ALA A 155 2.48 -16.42 -2.16
N LYS A 156 2.45 -16.32 -0.83
CA LYS A 156 1.55 -17.10 0.05
C LYS A 156 0.07 -16.80 -0.21
N ALA A 157 -0.27 -15.56 -0.50
CA ALA A 157 -1.64 -15.15 -0.79
C ALA A 157 -2.09 -15.42 -2.24
N GLY A 158 -1.18 -15.84 -3.13
CA GLY A 158 -1.48 -16.05 -4.55
C GLY A 158 -1.70 -14.75 -5.35
N GLU A 159 -1.18 -13.62 -4.86
CA GLU A 159 -1.34 -12.29 -5.46
C GLU A 159 -0.41 -12.09 -6.68
N THR A 160 -0.71 -12.77 -7.79
CA THR A 160 0.13 -12.80 -9.00
C THR A 160 0.37 -11.42 -9.62
N ALA A 161 -0.65 -10.55 -9.59
CA ALA A 161 -0.52 -9.19 -10.14
C ALA A 161 0.50 -8.34 -9.34
N ALA A 162 0.46 -8.41 -8.01
CA ALA A 162 1.43 -7.72 -7.15
C ALA A 162 2.85 -8.27 -7.34
N LEU A 163 3.01 -9.59 -7.44
CA LEU A 163 4.30 -10.23 -7.73
C LEU A 163 4.85 -9.80 -9.08
N THR A 164 4.04 -9.82 -10.14
CA THR A 164 4.44 -9.40 -11.48
C THR A 164 4.92 -7.96 -11.47
N PHE A 165 4.23 -7.08 -10.74
CA PHE A 165 4.63 -5.69 -10.64
C PHE A 165 5.95 -5.53 -9.86
N LEU A 166 6.12 -6.18 -8.69
CA LEU A 166 7.37 -6.15 -7.92
C LEU A 166 8.57 -6.64 -8.74
N LEU A 167 8.40 -7.74 -9.48
CA LEU A 167 9.42 -8.27 -10.37
C LEU A 167 9.78 -7.30 -11.50
N SER A 168 8.79 -6.57 -12.04
CA SER A 168 9.00 -5.59 -13.11
C SER A 168 9.82 -4.38 -12.66
N LEU A 169 9.76 -4.03 -11.37
CA LEU A 169 10.55 -2.94 -10.79
C LEU A 169 12.05 -3.26 -10.67
N GLY A 170 12.41 -4.54 -10.73
CA GLY A 170 13.81 -4.97 -10.59
C GLY A 170 14.42 -4.68 -9.21
N VAL A 171 13.59 -4.61 -8.18
CA VAL A 171 14.00 -4.30 -6.78
C VAL A 171 14.30 -5.54 -5.95
N LEU A 172 13.86 -6.71 -6.39
CA LEU A 172 14.06 -7.99 -5.69
C LEU A 172 15.40 -8.61 -6.04
N SER A 173 16.12 -9.09 -5.06
CA SER A 173 17.32 -9.93 -5.25
C SER A 173 16.94 -11.36 -5.67
N ALA A 174 17.90 -12.12 -6.18
CA ALA A 174 17.70 -13.55 -6.47
C ALA A 174 17.26 -14.34 -5.22
N ALA A 175 17.83 -14.03 -4.06
CA ALA A 175 17.48 -14.65 -2.79
C ALA A 175 16.02 -14.33 -2.39
N ASP A 176 15.54 -13.10 -2.63
CA ASP A 176 14.15 -12.74 -2.37
C ASP A 176 13.18 -13.54 -3.26
N VAL A 177 13.53 -13.71 -4.54
CA VAL A 177 12.72 -14.49 -5.48
C VAL A 177 12.69 -15.96 -5.07
N ASP A 178 13.82 -16.54 -4.66
CA ASP A 178 13.91 -17.93 -4.19
C ASP A 178 13.08 -18.15 -2.90
N ALA A 179 13.15 -17.21 -1.96
CA ALA A 179 12.34 -17.23 -0.73
C ALA A 179 10.84 -17.14 -1.04
N ALA A 180 10.45 -16.27 -2.00
CA ALA A 180 9.07 -16.17 -2.46
C ALA A 180 8.59 -17.45 -3.16
N CYS A 181 9.45 -18.11 -3.96
CA CYS A 181 9.15 -19.42 -4.56
C CYS A 181 8.89 -20.49 -3.49
N THR A 182 9.69 -20.52 -2.43
CA THR A 182 9.48 -21.43 -1.30
C THR A 182 8.14 -21.16 -0.63
N SER A 183 7.84 -19.90 -0.35
CA SER A 183 6.55 -19.48 0.24
C SER A 183 5.35 -19.85 -0.64
N ALA A 184 5.47 -19.72 -1.99
CA ALA A 184 4.41 -20.13 -2.91
C ALA A 184 4.18 -21.65 -2.91
N ARG A 185 5.27 -22.45 -2.81
CA ARG A 185 5.17 -23.93 -2.74
C ARG A 185 4.51 -24.38 -1.44
N GLU A 186 4.94 -23.84 -0.31
CA GLU A 186 4.36 -24.16 1.02
C GLU A 186 2.88 -23.84 1.10
N ALA A 187 2.43 -22.78 0.42
CA ALA A 187 1.04 -22.34 0.35
C ALA A 187 0.27 -22.93 -0.84
N GLU A 188 0.87 -23.85 -1.61
CA GLU A 188 0.27 -24.51 -2.79
C GLU A 188 -0.20 -23.52 -3.89
N GLN A 189 0.42 -22.34 -3.98
CA GLN A 189 0.06 -21.28 -4.91
C GLN A 189 0.75 -21.46 -6.26
N THR A 190 0.24 -22.36 -7.10
CA THR A 190 0.85 -22.75 -8.38
C THR A 190 0.98 -21.58 -9.38
N ALA A 191 -0.03 -20.69 -9.43
CA ALA A 191 0.00 -19.53 -10.31
C ALA A 191 1.10 -18.53 -9.89
N ALA A 192 1.25 -18.25 -8.59
CA ALA A 192 2.30 -17.39 -8.07
C ALA A 192 3.69 -17.99 -8.32
N LEU A 193 3.84 -19.30 -8.10
CA LEU A 193 5.08 -20.01 -8.39
C LEU A 193 5.47 -19.94 -9.86
N SER A 194 4.51 -20.09 -10.78
CA SER A 194 4.75 -19.96 -12.22
C SER A 194 5.28 -18.57 -12.60
N VAL A 195 4.70 -17.51 -12.04
CA VAL A 195 5.16 -16.11 -12.26
C VAL A 195 6.61 -15.94 -11.78
N LEU A 196 6.93 -16.40 -10.57
CA LEU A 196 8.26 -16.29 -9.98
C LEU A 196 9.32 -17.07 -10.78
N LEU A 197 9.05 -18.32 -11.16
CA LEU A 197 9.96 -19.14 -11.96
C LEU A 197 10.21 -18.56 -13.36
N SER A 198 9.18 -18.00 -13.99
CA SER A 198 9.31 -17.32 -15.28
C SER A 198 10.25 -16.10 -15.20
N ALA A 199 10.22 -15.37 -14.10
CA ALA A 199 11.10 -14.24 -13.85
C ALA A 199 12.55 -14.69 -13.60
N ALA A 200 12.76 -15.73 -12.77
CA ALA A 200 14.07 -16.30 -12.48
C ALA A 200 14.78 -16.81 -13.77
N GLY A 201 14.04 -17.48 -14.67
CA GLY A 201 14.56 -17.95 -15.94
C GLY A 201 15.04 -16.81 -16.88
N LYS A 202 14.30 -15.67 -16.89
CA LYS A 202 14.70 -14.49 -17.68
C LYS A 202 15.97 -13.83 -17.15
N THR A 203 16.19 -13.86 -15.86
CA THR A 203 17.40 -13.28 -15.24
C THR A 203 18.63 -14.12 -15.55
N GLN A 204 18.52 -15.44 -15.53
CA GLN A 204 19.62 -16.36 -15.89
C GLN A 204 19.99 -16.28 -17.38
N SER A 205 19.02 -16.14 -18.28
CA SER A 205 19.29 -16.01 -19.72
C SER A 205 20.02 -14.71 -20.07
N LYS A 206 19.71 -13.59 -19.39
CA LYS A 206 20.45 -12.32 -19.56
C LYS A 206 21.88 -12.37 -19.03
N GLY A 207 22.15 -13.13 -17.96
CA GLY A 207 23.49 -13.35 -17.43
C GLY A 207 24.36 -14.17 -18.38
N ARG A 208 23.77 -15.16 -19.05
CA ARG A 208 24.47 -16.04 -19.98
C ARG A 208 24.81 -15.35 -21.32
N ALA A 209 23.96 -14.44 -21.80
CA ALA A 209 24.23 -13.68 -23.02
C ALA A 209 25.42 -12.70 -22.87
N LYS A 210 25.66 -12.13 -21.70
CA LYS A 210 26.79 -11.25 -21.42
C LYS A 210 28.15 -11.96 -21.28
N SER A 211 28.19 -13.27 -21.12
CA SER A 211 29.44 -14.04 -21.00
C SER A 211 29.97 -14.62 -22.34
N PHE A 212 29.27 -14.33 -23.43
CA PHE A 212 29.69 -14.79 -24.80
C PHE A 212 30.24 -13.65 -25.68
N GLU A 213 30.33 -12.42 -25.15
CA GLU A 213 31.03 -11.31 -25.84
C GLU A 213 32.38 -11.06 -25.14
N LEU A 214 33.36 -11.93 -25.42
CA LEU A 214 34.80 -11.75 -25.20
C LEU A 214 35.55 -12.42 -26.37
#